data_f2d14463d39ed0900965e2042e342974
#
_entry.id   f2d14463d39ed0900965e2042e342974
#
_cell.length_a   1.000
_cell.length_b   1.000
_cell.length_c   1.000
_cell.angle_alpha   90.00
_cell.angle_beta   90.00
_cell.angle_gamma   90.00
#
_symmetry.space_group_name_H-M   'P 1'
#
loop_
_entity.id
_entity.type
_entity.pdbx_description
1 polymer ?
#
loop_
_entity_poly.entity_id
_entity_poly.type
_entity_poly.pdbx_seq_one_letter_code
_entity_poly.pdbx_strand_id
1 'polypeptide(L)'
;FLNSSYDKILYPLEGLSQEDRHRLFGSQESLAFSSLDLEKQAEMMRLTRKGLLKLEYQAVDQKKVKTQSWVEVNPDKLEKLEISNRAKKKLELREYLLAHPEAVPLADLLEHYSREQVNFFVEHGAVTIVQKEVQRSAAYFEGIESSQSLELNPEQKEACEAVVGAIGKKHPPFLLQGITGSGKTEVYLQIIQGALDLGKTAIVLVPEISLTPQMTERFIARFGDKVAILHSGLSNGEKYDEWRKVERGEAQVVVGARSAVFAPLKNLGVIIIDEEPEASYKQDSNPRYHARDVALLRAQYNQAALVLGSATPSLESRARAGKGVYQHLRLTKRANPLASIPQVQLIDFRDYIGQNETSNFTPPLIEAIQDRLDKKEQVVLMLNRRGYSSFVMCRECGTVDTCPNCDISLTLHMDTKTMNCHYCGFSKEIPHVCPNCQSRSIRYYGTGTQKAYDELAELFPEARILRMDVDTTRKKGSHQAL
;
A
#
# COMPACT_ATOMS: atom_id res chain seq x y z
N PHE A 1 11.67 -5.31 5.90
CA PHE A 1 10.54 -4.58 6.42
C PHE A 1 10.89 -3.19 6.91
N LEU A 2 11.89 -3.10 7.63
CA LEU A 2 12.56 -1.87 8.00
C LEU A 2 13.82 -1.89 7.15
N ASN A 3 14.03 -0.93 6.27
CA ASN A 3 15.36 -0.67 5.73
C ASN A 3 16.24 -0.37 6.95
N SER A 4 16.76 -1.42 7.55
CA SER A 4 17.80 -1.29 8.56
C SER A 4 18.98 -0.73 7.80
N SER A 5 19.25 0.54 7.96
CA SER A 5 20.55 1.06 7.59
C SER A 5 21.53 0.42 8.56
N TYR A 6 22.41 -0.40 8.01
CA TYR A 6 23.52 -0.94 8.77
C TYR A 6 24.65 0.07 8.69
N ASP A 7 25.14 0.51 9.86
CA ASP A 7 26.42 1.17 9.89
C ASP A 7 27.53 0.13 10.05
N LYS A 8 28.66 0.43 9.48
CA LYS A 8 29.87 -0.35 9.63
C LYS A 8 30.58 0.14 10.88
N ILE A 9 30.69 -0.73 11.87
CA ILE A 9 31.39 -0.41 13.12
C ILE A 9 32.77 -1.09 13.08
N LEU A 10 33.79 -0.29 13.34
CA LEU A 10 35.18 -0.71 13.36
C LEU A 10 35.64 -0.94 14.79
N TYR A 11 36.25 -2.08 15.02
CA TYR A 11 36.87 -2.46 16.30
C TYR A 11 38.36 -2.70 16.11
N PRO A 12 39.22 -2.16 17.00
CA PRO A 12 40.65 -2.45 16.97
C PRO A 12 40.90 -3.90 17.41
N LEU A 13 41.78 -4.61 16.70
CA LEU A 13 42.26 -5.92 17.08
C LEU A 13 43.61 -5.84 17.81
N GLU A 14 44.01 -6.91 18.48
CA GLU A 14 45.24 -6.95 19.30
C GLU A 14 46.52 -6.68 18.49
N GLY A 15 46.51 -6.85 17.19
CA GLY A 15 47.63 -6.56 16.29
C GLY A 15 47.84 -5.06 15.99
N LEU A 16 46.89 -4.19 16.37
CA LEU A 16 47.01 -2.75 16.16
C LEU A 16 47.92 -2.12 17.25
N SER A 17 48.92 -1.31 16.85
CA SER A 17 49.82 -0.62 17.79
C SER A 17 49.03 0.29 18.76
N GLN A 18 49.56 0.46 19.98
CA GLN A 18 48.93 1.38 20.96
C GLN A 18 48.86 2.81 20.44
N GLU A 19 49.88 3.22 19.69
CA GLU A 19 49.96 4.56 19.09
C GLU A 19 48.88 4.77 18.03
N ASP A 20 48.72 3.81 17.11
CA ASP A 20 47.66 3.84 16.09
C ASP A 20 46.26 3.71 16.70
N ARG A 21 46.11 2.90 17.75
CA ARG A 21 44.85 2.79 18.47
C ARG A 21 44.46 4.13 19.09
N HIS A 22 45.38 4.81 19.74
CA HIS A 22 45.09 6.11 20.34
C HIS A 22 44.83 7.18 19.28
N ARG A 23 45.61 7.19 18.19
CA ARG A 23 45.44 8.14 17.06
C ARG A 23 44.10 7.96 16.35
N LEU A 24 43.65 6.72 16.11
CA LEU A 24 42.47 6.41 15.30
C LEU A 24 41.19 6.35 16.13
N PHE A 25 41.24 5.82 17.32
CA PHE A 25 40.09 5.58 18.20
C PHE A 25 40.02 6.50 19.42
N GLY A 26 41.14 7.14 19.81
CA GLY A 26 41.18 7.91 21.05
C GLY A 26 40.85 7.08 22.27
N SER A 27 39.82 7.48 23.01
CA SER A 27 39.28 6.73 24.15
C SER A 27 38.10 5.83 23.78
N GLN A 28 37.74 5.74 22.51
CA GLN A 28 36.58 4.96 22.08
C GLN A 28 36.98 3.51 21.83
N GLU A 29 36.08 2.58 22.18
CA GLU A 29 36.25 1.14 21.92
C GLU A 29 35.95 0.75 20.48
N SER A 30 35.13 1.54 19.79
CA SER A 30 34.73 1.35 18.41
C SER A 30 34.41 2.65 17.70
N LEU A 31 34.43 2.66 16.38
CA LEU A 31 34.10 3.81 15.55
C LEU A 31 33.08 3.46 14.48
N ALA A 32 32.09 4.33 14.29
CA ALA A 32 31.16 4.23 13.17
C ALA A 32 31.84 4.69 11.88
N PHE A 33 31.84 3.85 10.84
CA PHE A 33 32.45 4.16 9.56
C PHE A 33 31.85 5.40 8.89
N SER A 34 30.54 5.58 9.07
CA SER A 34 29.79 6.74 8.53
C SER A 34 30.20 8.08 9.16
N SER A 35 30.80 8.08 10.36
CA SER A 35 31.26 9.29 11.06
C SER A 35 32.63 9.78 10.60
N LEU A 36 33.32 9.01 9.75
CA LEU A 36 34.67 9.28 9.30
C LEU A 36 34.68 10.05 7.96
N ASP A 37 35.66 10.93 7.79
CA ASP A 37 35.96 11.53 6.49
C ASP A 37 36.50 10.50 5.48
N LEU A 38 36.48 10.82 4.18
CA LEU A 38 36.87 9.90 3.11
C LEU A 38 38.31 9.37 3.23
N GLU A 39 39.24 10.20 3.72
CA GLU A 39 40.65 9.79 3.88
C GLU A 39 40.79 8.76 5.00
N LYS A 40 40.15 9.01 6.14
CA LYS A 40 40.11 8.07 7.25
C LYS A 40 39.37 6.79 6.90
N GLN A 41 38.28 6.87 6.14
CA GLN A 41 37.60 5.68 5.65
C GLN A 41 38.52 4.79 4.80
N ALA A 42 39.31 5.39 3.93
CA ALA A 42 40.29 4.67 3.11
C ALA A 42 41.40 4.03 3.96
N GLU A 43 41.91 4.74 4.96
CA GLU A 43 42.90 4.22 5.92
C GLU A 43 42.36 3.04 6.71
N MET A 44 41.14 3.17 7.29
CA MET A 44 40.48 2.12 8.05
C MET A 44 40.25 0.85 7.22
N MET A 45 39.86 1.01 5.95
CA MET A 45 39.69 -0.14 5.05
C MET A 45 41.02 -0.84 4.74
N ARG A 46 42.14 -0.09 4.65
CA ARG A 46 43.47 -0.71 4.51
C ARG A 46 43.86 -1.52 5.75
N LEU A 47 43.63 -0.98 6.94
CA LEU A 47 43.90 -1.64 8.20
C LEU A 47 43.01 -2.89 8.40
N THR A 48 41.76 -2.81 7.98
CA THR A 48 40.84 -3.97 7.99
C THR A 48 41.34 -5.08 7.08
N ARG A 49 41.81 -4.74 5.85
CA ARG A 49 42.41 -5.75 4.93
C ARG A 49 43.69 -6.37 5.47
N LYS A 50 44.44 -5.68 6.31
CA LYS A 50 45.62 -6.18 7.00
C LYS A 50 45.29 -7.02 8.25
N GLY A 51 44.02 -7.17 8.58
CA GLY A 51 43.59 -7.91 9.77
C GLY A 51 43.87 -7.19 11.09
N LEU A 52 44.07 -5.87 11.07
CA LEU A 52 44.34 -5.07 12.27
C LEU A 52 43.06 -4.45 12.86
N LEU A 53 41.99 -4.41 12.06
CA LEU A 53 40.65 -3.98 12.48
C LEU A 53 39.62 -5.01 12.12
N LYS A 54 38.62 -5.18 12.98
CA LYS A 54 37.42 -5.95 12.73
C LYS A 54 36.31 -4.99 12.29
N LEU A 55 35.64 -5.34 11.20
CA LEU A 55 34.48 -4.58 10.72
C LEU A 55 33.22 -5.40 10.99
N GLU A 56 32.31 -4.84 11.75
CA GLU A 56 30.99 -5.42 12.02
C GLU A 56 29.88 -4.53 11.45
N TYR A 57 28.80 -5.15 11.01
CA TYR A 57 27.62 -4.43 10.57
C TYR A 57 26.63 -4.39 11.75
N GLN A 58 26.39 -3.20 12.29
CA GLN A 58 25.37 -3.02 13.31
C GLN A 58 24.16 -2.33 12.69
N ALA A 59 22.97 -2.83 12.99
CA ALA A 59 21.76 -2.16 12.63
C ALA A 59 21.67 -0.81 13.37
N VAL A 60 21.69 0.26 12.61
CA VAL A 60 21.49 1.61 13.18
C VAL A 60 20.00 1.88 13.19
N ASP A 61 19.44 2.01 14.36
CA ASP A 61 18.07 2.45 14.52
C ASP A 61 17.99 3.97 14.25
N GLN A 62 17.87 4.34 12.97
CA GLN A 62 17.74 5.75 12.56
C GLN A 62 16.34 6.32 12.86
N LYS A 63 15.48 5.52 13.46
CA LYS A 63 14.07 5.86 13.63
C LYS A 63 13.86 6.44 15.02
N LYS A 64 13.79 7.76 15.06
CA LYS A 64 13.41 8.48 16.28
C LYS A 64 11.88 8.54 16.39
N VAL A 65 11.40 8.22 17.58
CA VAL A 65 10.03 8.50 17.99
C VAL A 65 9.80 10.00 17.82
N LYS A 66 8.70 10.37 17.15
CA LYS A 66 8.32 11.78 17.11
C LYS A 66 7.77 12.16 18.48
N THR A 67 8.43 13.06 19.14
CA THR A 67 7.95 13.64 20.40
C THR A 67 7.52 15.07 20.17
N GLN A 68 6.54 15.51 20.91
CA GLN A 68 6.09 16.89 20.99
C GLN A 68 6.19 17.33 22.44
N SER A 69 6.62 18.57 22.65
CA SER A 69 6.67 19.16 23.98
C SER A 69 5.27 19.56 24.43
N TRP A 70 4.89 19.11 25.61
CA TRP A 70 3.61 19.44 26.25
C TRP A 70 3.86 20.14 27.56
N VAL A 71 2.97 21.01 27.93
CA VAL A 71 2.99 21.72 29.21
C VAL A 71 1.96 21.07 30.13
N GLU A 72 2.45 20.45 31.20
CA GLU A 72 1.61 19.91 32.27
C GLU A 72 1.48 20.92 33.38
N VAL A 73 0.25 21.16 33.82
CA VAL A 73 -0.08 22.19 34.80
C VAL A 73 -0.14 21.59 36.18
N ASN A 74 0.45 22.30 37.16
CA ASN A 74 0.23 22.05 38.59
C ASN A 74 -0.71 23.14 39.14
N PRO A 75 -2.03 22.84 39.26
CA PRO A 75 -3.02 23.86 39.62
C PRO A 75 -2.73 24.52 40.97
N ASP A 76 -2.36 23.74 41.99
CA ASP A 76 -2.12 24.26 43.36
C ASP A 76 -0.98 25.27 43.42
N LYS A 77 0.06 25.04 42.62
CA LYS A 77 1.20 25.97 42.54
C LYS A 77 0.88 27.18 41.65
N LEU A 78 0.08 26.95 40.60
CA LEU A 78 -0.30 28.00 39.66
C LEU A 78 -1.22 29.03 40.33
N GLU A 79 -2.17 28.60 41.17
CA GLU A 79 -3.06 29.49 41.91
C GLU A 79 -2.31 30.35 42.94
N LYS A 80 -1.33 29.76 43.62
CA LYS A 80 -0.55 30.42 44.68
C LYS A 80 0.54 31.31 44.15
N LEU A 81 0.83 31.31 42.86
CA LEU A 81 1.92 32.06 42.26
C LEU A 81 1.57 33.55 42.17
N GLU A 82 2.33 34.35 42.90
CA GLU A 82 2.19 35.82 42.85
C GLU A 82 2.75 36.36 41.52
N ILE A 83 1.91 37.05 40.76
CA ILE A 83 2.27 37.70 39.52
C ILE A 83 1.92 39.18 39.61
N SER A 84 2.88 40.04 39.26
CA SER A 84 2.66 41.48 39.24
C SER A 84 1.49 41.87 38.36
N ASN A 85 0.61 42.73 38.83
CA ASN A 85 -0.55 43.25 38.07
C ASN A 85 -0.15 43.99 36.78
N ARG A 86 1.12 44.38 36.63
CA ARG A 86 1.66 45.00 35.41
C ARG A 86 1.97 43.96 34.32
N ALA A 87 2.10 42.67 34.67
CA ALA A 87 2.45 41.59 33.76
C ALA A 87 1.19 40.94 33.13
N LYS A 88 0.36 41.75 32.45
CA LYS A 88 -0.94 41.33 31.89
C LYS A 88 -0.90 40.01 31.14
N LYS A 89 0.06 39.82 30.23
CA LYS A 89 0.20 38.60 29.46
C LYS A 89 0.52 37.33 30.29
N LYS A 90 1.22 37.47 31.39
CA LYS A 90 1.44 36.36 32.32
C LYS A 90 0.18 36.03 33.12
N LEU A 91 -0.63 37.03 33.44
CA LEU A 91 -1.93 36.81 34.08
C LEU A 91 -2.90 36.10 33.11
N GLU A 92 -3.00 36.52 31.85
CA GLU A 92 -3.77 35.87 30.82
C GLU A 92 -3.35 34.41 30.62
N LEU A 93 -2.03 34.14 30.56
CA LEU A 93 -1.52 32.76 30.43
C LEU A 93 -1.88 31.92 31.67
N ARG A 94 -1.81 32.48 32.87
CA ARG A 94 -2.24 31.77 34.11
C ARG A 94 -3.71 31.38 34.05
N GLU A 95 -4.58 32.32 33.67
CA GLU A 95 -6.02 32.06 33.54
C GLU A 95 -6.29 30.99 32.48
N TYR A 96 -5.60 31.07 31.34
CA TYR A 96 -5.71 30.05 30.29
C TYR A 96 -5.29 28.66 30.80
N LEU A 97 -4.14 28.56 31.51
CA LEU A 97 -3.66 27.28 32.04
C LEU A 97 -4.53 26.72 33.16
N LEU A 98 -5.17 27.56 33.96
CA LEU A 98 -6.15 27.15 34.97
C LEU A 98 -7.44 26.65 34.35
N ALA A 99 -7.87 27.26 33.25
CA ALA A 99 -9.05 26.80 32.49
C ALA A 99 -8.80 25.49 31.73
N HIS A 100 -7.51 25.13 31.44
CA HIS A 100 -7.10 23.95 30.75
C HIS A 100 -6.14 23.12 31.63
N PRO A 101 -6.64 22.46 32.68
CA PRO A 101 -5.79 21.69 33.62
C PRO A 101 -5.16 20.46 32.97
N GLU A 102 -5.66 20.04 31.81
CA GLU A 102 -5.06 19.00 31.00
C GLU A 102 -3.76 19.50 30.34
N ALA A 103 -2.88 18.56 29.97
CA ALA A 103 -1.65 18.93 29.31
C ALA A 103 -1.94 19.60 27.95
N VAL A 104 -1.30 20.75 27.69
CA VAL A 104 -1.46 21.56 26.47
C VAL A 104 -0.19 21.46 25.62
N PRO A 105 -0.28 21.30 24.28
CA PRO A 105 0.89 21.35 23.42
C PRO A 105 1.63 22.68 23.55
N LEU A 106 2.94 22.64 23.76
CA LEU A 106 3.75 23.84 23.88
C LEU A 106 3.71 24.70 22.62
N ALA A 107 3.58 24.09 21.44
CA ALA A 107 3.47 24.79 20.17
C ALA A 107 2.26 25.73 20.15
N ASP A 108 1.09 25.23 20.60
CA ASP A 108 -0.17 26.02 20.63
C ASP A 108 -0.05 27.20 21.60
N LEU A 109 0.62 27.02 22.72
CA LEU A 109 0.89 28.13 23.65
C LEU A 109 1.83 29.18 23.05
N LEU A 110 2.81 28.76 22.25
CA LEU A 110 3.78 29.66 21.63
C LEU A 110 3.20 30.45 20.44
N GLU A 111 2.03 30.10 19.94
CA GLU A 111 1.30 30.95 18.97
C GLU A 111 0.77 32.24 19.60
N HIS A 112 0.45 32.21 20.90
CA HIS A 112 -0.18 33.32 21.60
C HIS A 112 0.72 33.96 22.67
N TYR A 113 1.68 33.18 23.19
CA TYR A 113 2.56 33.60 24.31
C TYR A 113 4.02 33.39 23.95
N SER A 114 4.90 34.25 24.50
CA SER A 114 6.35 34.10 24.29
C SER A 114 6.94 32.95 25.09
N ARG A 115 8.07 32.42 24.63
CA ARG A 115 8.83 31.38 25.37
C ARG A 115 9.22 31.80 26.77
N GLU A 116 9.57 33.08 26.96
CA GLU A 116 9.94 33.63 28.27
C GLU A 116 8.76 33.65 29.24
N GLN A 117 7.55 33.88 28.73
CA GLN A 117 6.35 33.85 29.58
C GLN A 117 6.06 32.45 30.07
N VAL A 118 6.20 31.43 29.20
CA VAL A 118 6.04 30.02 29.58
C VAL A 118 7.14 29.59 30.56
N ASN A 119 8.41 29.96 30.29
CA ASN A 119 9.53 29.61 31.13
C ASN A 119 9.40 30.19 32.52
N PHE A 120 8.80 31.36 32.69
CA PHE A 120 8.51 31.93 34.03
C PHE A 120 7.72 30.93 34.89
N PHE A 121 6.69 30.27 34.35
CA PHE A 121 5.93 29.28 35.11
C PHE A 121 6.69 27.98 35.33
N VAL A 122 7.59 27.62 34.42
CA VAL A 122 8.48 26.45 34.58
C VAL A 122 9.46 26.69 35.75
N GLU A 123 10.09 27.86 35.81
CA GLU A 123 11.06 28.21 36.85
C GLU A 123 10.44 28.24 38.26
N HIS A 124 9.15 28.58 38.34
CA HIS A 124 8.41 28.59 39.63
C HIS A 124 7.73 27.22 39.89
N GLY A 125 7.93 26.22 39.04
CA GLY A 125 7.40 24.88 39.18
C GLY A 125 5.86 24.78 39.08
N ALA A 126 5.20 25.81 38.51
CA ALA A 126 3.79 25.87 38.31
C ALA A 126 3.37 25.07 37.02
N VAL A 127 4.31 24.89 36.12
CA VAL A 127 4.17 24.00 34.95
C VAL A 127 5.44 23.19 34.73
N THR A 128 5.28 22.04 34.05
CA THR A 128 6.40 21.16 33.66
C THR A 128 6.32 20.90 32.17
N ILE A 129 7.43 21.03 31.45
CA ILE A 129 7.48 20.67 30.02
C ILE A 129 7.88 19.20 29.93
N VAL A 130 6.97 18.40 29.42
CA VAL A 130 7.16 16.95 29.19
C VAL A 130 7.21 16.65 27.70
N GLN A 131 7.98 15.64 27.33
CA GLN A 131 8.00 15.15 25.96
C GLN A 131 6.98 14.00 25.85
N LYS A 132 5.90 14.24 25.10
CA LYS A 132 4.92 13.18 24.79
C LYS A 132 5.14 12.66 23.38
N GLU A 133 4.98 11.36 23.22
CA GLU A 133 5.07 10.71 21.93
C GLU A 133 3.84 11.07 21.09
N VAL A 134 4.06 11.41 19.83
CA VAL A 134 3.00 11.75 18.87
C VAL A 134 3.04 10.76 17.72
N GLN A 135 1.94 10.09 17.46
CA GLN A 135 1.79 9.20 16.31
C GLN A 135 1.58 10.03 15.03
N ARG A 136 2.37 9.73 13.98
CA ARG A 136 2.29 10.42 12.69
C ARG A 136 1.08 9.99 11.85
N SER A 137 0.51 8.82 12.17
CA SER A 137 -0.58 8.18 11.44
C SER A 137 -1.98 8.61 11.89
N ALA A 138 -2.10 9.47 12.89
CA ALA A 138 -3.40 9.90 13.44
C ALA A 138 -4.37 10.48 12.38
N ALA A 139 -3.85 11.12 11.33
CA ALA A 139 -4.66 11.70 10.26
C ALA A 139 -5.51 10.66 9.47
N TYR A 140 -5.16 9.38 9.48
CA TYR A 140 -5.95 8.33 8.82
C TYR A 140 -7.24 7.98 9.57
N PHE A 141 -7.34 8.33 10.84
CA PHE A 141 -8.45 7.97 11.73
C PHE A 141 -9.44 9.12 11.95
N GLU A 142 -9.13 10.32 11.48
CA GLU A 142 -9.98 11.49 11.69
C GLU A 142 -11.24 11.44 10.81
N GLY A 143 -12.39 11.65 11.43
CA GLY A 143 -13.67 11.81 10.73
C GLY A 143 -14.32 10.51 10.25
N ILE A 144 -13.81 9.33 10.61
CA ILE A 144 -14.40 8.05 10.22
C ILE A 144 -15.48 7.65 11.25
N GLU A 145 -16.72 7.57 10.79
CA GLU A 145 -17.83 7.08 11.61
C GLU A 145 -17.75 5.56 11.84
N SER A 146 -18.09 5.11 13.05
CA SER A 146 -18.10 3.69 13.34
C SER A 146 -19.20 2.96 12.58
N SER A 147 -18.86 1.78 12.03
CA SER A 147 -19.81 0.92 11.31
C SER A 147 -20.22 -0.30 12.14
N GLN A 148 -21.48 -0.73 11.96
CA GLN A 148 -21.98 -1.95 12.56
C GLN A 148 -21.89 -3.15 11.61
N SER A 149 -21.93 -4.35 12.16
CA SER A 149 -21.98 -5.59 11.39
C SER A 149 -23.26 -5.68 10.58
N LEU A 150 -23.13 -6.04 9.31
CA LEU A 150 -24.27 -6.28 8.42
C LEU A 150 -24.80 -7.70 8.64
N GLU A 151 -26.07 -7.90 8.35
CA GLU A 151 -26.69 -9.24 8.36
C GLU A 151 -26.10 -10.09 7.22
N LEU A 152 -25.62 -11.27 7.56
CA LEU A 152 -25.02 -12.20 6.61
C LEU A 152 -26.09 -13.10 5.99
N ASN A 153 -25.98 -13.34 4.69
CA ASN A 153 -26.73 -14.40 4.05
C ASN A 153 -26.20 -15.80 4.47
N PRO A 154 -26.95 -16.89 4.23
CA PRO A 154 -26.56 -18.22 4.68
C PRO A 154 -25.15 -18.66 4.23
N GLU A 155 -24.74 -18.38 2.98
CA GLU A 155 -23.42 -18.75 2.47
C GLU A 155 -22.30 -17.97 3.19
N GLN A 156 -22.52 -16.69 3.46
CA GLN A 156 -21.58 -15.84 4.18
C GLN A 156 -21.46 -16.29 5.65
N LYS A 157 -22.58 -16.63 6.29
CA LYS A 157 -22.62 -17.11 7.66
C LYS A 157 -21.88 -18.43 7.81
N GLU A 158 -22.14 -19.40 6.93
CA GLU A 158 -21.43 -20.66 6.89
C GLU A 158 -19.91 -20.48 6.75
N ALA A 159 -19.50 -19.56 5.85
CA ALA A 159 -18.09 -19.25 5.67
C ALA A 159 -17.46 -18.66 6.94
N CYS A 160 -18.12 -17.72 7.60
CA CYS A 160 -17.65 -17.14 8.86
C CYS A 160 -17.54 -18.20 9.97
N GLU A 161 -18.57 -19.00 10.17
CA GLU A 161 -18.60 -20.04 11.21
C GLU A 161 -17.51 -21.09 10.97
N ALA A 162 -17.30 -21.51 9.72
CA ALA A 162 -16.25 -22.47 9.39
C ALA A 162 -14.84 -21.93 9.72
N VAL A 163 -14.55 -20.68 9.35
CA VAL A 163 -13.23 -20.08 9.58
C VAL A 163 -13.01 -19.80 11.06
N VAL A 164 -13.97 -19.19 11.74
CA VAL A 164 -13.86 -18.88 13.19
C VAL A 164 -13.74 -20.16 14.01
N GLY A 165 -14.49 -21.22 13.66
CA GLY A 165 -14.43 -22.53 14.30
C GLY A 165 -13.09 -23.27 14.13
N ALA A 166 -12.27 -22.86 13.16
CA ALA A 166 -10.93 -23.40 12.90
C ALA A 166 -9.81 -22.68 13.67
N ILE A 167 -10.08 -21.50 14.25
CA ILE A 167 -9.09 -20.73 15.01
C ILE A 167 -8.66 -21.54 16.25
N GLY A 168 -7.35 -21.63 16.48
CA GLY A 168 -6.75 -22.42 17.57
C GLY A 168 -6.64 -23.90 17.27
N LYS A 169 -6.93 -24.33 16.04
CA LYS A 169 -6.85 -25.73 15.60
C LYS A 169 -5.93 -25.85 14.38
N LYS A 170 -5.34 -27.05 14.21
CA LYS A 170 -4.64 -27.35 12.97
C LYS A 170 -5.68 -27.58 11.87
N HIS A 171 -5.70 -26.71 10.90
CA HIS A 171 -6.67 -26.73 9.80
C HIS A 171 -6.01 -26.42 8.46
N PRO A 172 -6.44 -27.04 7.34
CA PRO A 172 -6.00 -26.65 6.01
C PRO A 172 -6.46 -25.22 5.68
N PRO A 173 -5.78 -24.51 4.77
CA PRO A 173 -6.24 -23.20 4.31
C PRO A 173 -7.65 -23.25 3.73
N PHE A 174 -8.36 -22.16 3.89
CA PHE A 174 -9.65 -21.93 3.23
C PHE A 174 -9.45 -21.20 1.91
N LEU A 175 -10.12 -21.66 0.85
CA LEU A 175 -10.30 -20.90 -0.39
C LEU A 175 -11.71 -20.31 -0.37
N LEU A 176 -11.84 -19.01 -0.11
CA LEU A 176 -13.11 -18.29 -0.17
C LEU A 176 -13.30 -17.72 -1.58
N GLN A 177 -14.04 -18.45 -2.41
CA GLN A 177 -14.38 -18.02 -3.75
C GLN A 177 -15.74 -17.31 -3.73
N GLY A 178 -15.75 -16.01 -3.94
CA GLY A 178 -16.98 -15.22 -3.99
C GLY A 178 -17.04 -14.35 -5.22
N ILE A 179 -18.15 -14.37 -5.93
CA ILE A 179 -18.36 -13.50 -7.09
C ILE A 179 -18.22 -12.02 -6.72
N THR A 180 -17.94 -11.17 -7.69
CA THR A 180 -17.87 -9.72 -7.46
C THR A 180 -19.19 -9.22 -6.86
N GLY A 181 -19.09 -8.47 -5.76
CA GLY A 181 -20.27 -8.00 -5.02
C GLY A 181 -20.93 -9.04 -4.12
N SER A 182 -20.31 -10.19 -3.87
CA SER A 182 -20.80 -11.20 -2.92
C SER A 182 -20.61 -10.83 -1.45
N GLY A 183 -20.00 -9.69 -1.15
CA GLY A 183 -19.77 -9.22 0.21
C GLY A 183 -18.58 -9.89 0.92
N LYS A 184 -17.56 -10.36 0.21
CA LYS A 184 -16.34 -10.94 0.79
C LYS A 184 -15.76 -10.08 1.91
N THR A 185 -15.72 -8.76 1.72
CA THR A 185 -15.18 -7.83 2.72
C THR A 185 -15.94 -7.89 4.05
N GLU A 186 -17.27 -7.98 4.01
CA GLU A 186 -18.06 -8.12 5.23
C GLU A 186 -17.79 -9.47 5.93
N VAL A 187 -17.63 -10.54 5.14
CA VAL A 187 -17.21 -11.85 5.67
C VAL A 187 -15.86 -11.74 6.38
N TYR A 188 -14.89 -11.04 5.77
CA TYR A 188 -13.58 -10.79 6.41
C TYR A 188 -13.73 -10.03 7.74
N LEU A 189 -14.51 -8.95 7.74
CA LEU A 189 -14.73 -8.14 8.95
C LEU A 189 -15.34 -8.97 10.09
N GLN A 190 -16.30 -9.85 9.78
CA GLN A 190 -16.92 -10.69 10.80
C GLN A 190 -16.04 -11.86 11.25
N ILE A 191 -15.21 -12.42 10.36
CA ILE A 191 -14.18 -13.39 10.75
C ILE A 191 -13.17 -12.75 11.71
N ILE A 192 -12.73 -11.53 11.41
CA ILE A 192 -11.83 -10.77 12.27
C ILE A 192 -12.47 -10.51 13.62
N GLN A 193 -13.73 -10.07 13.64
CA GLN A 193 -14.45 -9.87 14.89
C GLN A 193 -14.50 -11.18 15.73
N GLY A 194 -14.81 -12.31 15.09
CA GLY A 194 -14.77 -13.61 15.75
C GLY A 194 -13.39 -13.97 16.30
N ALA A 195 -12.30 -13.60 15.62
CA ALA A 195 -10.96 -13.80 16.14
C ALA A 195 -10.68 -12.90 17.37
N LEU A 196 -11.09 -11.62 17.31
CA LEU A 196 -10.95 -10.68 18.42
C LEU A 196 -11.75 -11.13 19.65
N ASP A 197 -12.94 -11.65 19.46
CA ASP A 197 -13.80 -12.18 20.55
C ASP A 197 -13.16 -13.39 21.24
N LEU A 198 -12.32 -14.13 20.54
CA LEU A 198 -11.51 -15.21 21.08
C LEU A 198 -10.17 -14.73 21.69
N GLY A 199 -9.96 -13.42 21.84
CA GLY A 199 -8.70 -12.84 22.32
C GLY A 199 -7.52 -13.02 21.36
N LYS A 200 -7.79 -13.24 20.06
CA LYS A 200 -6.80 -13.42 19.00
C LYS A 200 -6.66 -12.16 18.15
N THR A 201 -5.63 -12.12 17.33
CA THR A 201 -5.33 -11.01 16.42
C THR A 201 -5.48 -11.43 14.96
N ALA A 202 -5.51 -10.47 14.05
CA ALA A 202 -5.75 -10.71 12.64
C ALA A 202 -4.78 -9.95 11.72
N ILE A 203 -4.38 -10.59 10.62
CA ILE A 203 -3.67 -9.96 9.50
C ILE A 203 -4.55 -10.04 8.26
N VAL A 204 -4.69 -8.92 7.56
CA VAL A 204 -5.34 -8.84 6.26
C VAL A 204 -4.33 -8.32 5.24
N LEU A 205 -4.05 -9.13 4.24
CA LEU A 205 -3.24 -8.74 3.11
C LEU A 205 -4.15 -8.36 1.95
N VAL A 206 -3.93 -7.19 1.39
CA VAL A 206 -4.60 -6.71 0.18
C VAL A 206 -3.54 -6.30 -0.84
N PRO A 207 -3.81 -6.42 -2.15
CA PRO A 207 -2.91 -5.89 -3.17
C PRO A 207 -2.65 -4.40 -2.94
N GLU A 208 -1.43 -3.95 -3.21
CA GLU A 208 -1.06 -2.55 -2.98
C GLU A 208 -1.94 -1.57 -3.77
N ILE A 209 -2.32 -1.94 -4.99
CA ILE A 209 -3.24 -1.19 -5.84
C ILE A 209 -4.68 -1.15 -5.30
N SER A 210 -5.08 -2.14 -4.50
CA SER A 210 -6.41 -2.25 -3.88
C SER A 210 -6.46 -1.64 -2.47
N LEU A 211 -5.30 -1.26 -1.91
CA LEU A 211 -5.21 -0.63 -0.59
C LEU A 211 -5.57 0.87 -0.70
N THR A 212 -6.79 1.12 -1.13
CA THR A 212 -7.34 2.46 -1.27
C THR A 212 -7.79 3.02 0.08
N PRO A 213 -7.92 4.35 0.23
CA PRO A 213 -8.51 4.96 1.42
C PRO A 213 -9.85 4.32 1.79
N GLN A 214 -10.73 4.11 0.83
CA GLN A 214 -12.05 3.48 1.05
C GLN A 214 -11.96 2.06 1.62
N MET A 215 -10.96 1.27 1.21
CA MET A 215 -10.76 -0.07 1.75
C MET A 215 -10.27 -0.01 3.20
N THR A 216 -9.31 0.85 3.50
CA THR A 216 -8.79 1.04 4.85
C THR A 216 -9.84 1.62 5.80
N GLU A 217 -10.64 2.59 5.35
CA GLU A 217 -11.76 3.18 6.09
C GLU A 217 -12.76 2.13 6.59
N ARG A 218 -13.06 1.09 5.80
CA ARG A 218 -13.97 0.02 6.22
C ARG A 218 -13.46 -0.74 7.44
N PHE A 219 -12.15 -1.01 7.51
CA PHE A 219 -11.56 -1.68 8.68
C PHE A 219 -11.49 -0.74 9.87
N ILE A 220 -11.11 0.52 9.65
CA ILE A 220 -11.05 1.54 10.70
C ILE A 220 -12.45 1.82 11.25
N ALA A 221 -13.47 1.96 10.40
CA ALA A 221 -14.86 2.16 10.80
C ALA A 221 -15.38 1.02 11.68
N ARG A 222 -14.92 -0.23 11.44
CA ARG A 222 -15.35 -1.41 12.20
C ARG A 222 -14.55 -1.61 13.50
N PHE A 223 -13.24 -1.37 13.49
CA PHE A 223 -12.36 -1.77 14.60
C PHE A 223 -11.64 -0.58 15.27
N GLY A 224 -11.80 0.65 14.75
CA GLY A 224 -11.24 1.87 15.34
C GLY A 224 -9.73 1.79 15.53
N ASP A 225 -9.26 2.22 16.70
CA ASP A 225 -7.85 2.29 17.05
C ASP A 225 -7.13 0.95 17.11
N LYS A 226 -7.87 -0.17 17.09
CA LYS A 226 -7.28 -1.52 17.05
C LYS A 226 -6.65 -1.85 15.70
N VAL A 227 -6.80 -0.99 14.67
CA VAL A 227 -6.26 -1.21 13.32
C VAL A 227 -4.91 -0.53 13.16
N ALA A 228 -3.96 -1.23 12.56
CA ALA A 228 -2.72 -0.67 12.04
C ALA A 228 -2.66 -0.89 10.52
N ILE A 229 -2.22 0.14 9.79
CA ILE A 229 -2.13 0.13 8.33
C ILE A 229 -0.66 0.08 7.91
N LEU A 230 -0.29 -0.91 7.09
CA LEU A 230 1.10 -1.11 6.65
C LEU A 230 1.21 -1.21 5.12
N HIS A 231 1.71 -0.17 4.46
CA HIS A 231 1.93 -0.16 3.00
C HIS A 231 3.16 0.67 2.58
N SER A 232 3.56 0.57 1.32
CA SER A 232 4.77 1.23 0.79
C SER A 232 4.65 2.76 0.77
N GLY A 233 3.46 3.31 0.58
CA GLY A 233 3.18 4.75 0.52
C GLY A 233 3.34 5.49 1.85
N LEU A 234 3.47 4.77 2.98
CA LEU A 234 3.79 5.37 4.27
C LEU A 234 5.25 5.85 4.30
N SER A 235 5.50 6.99 4.91
CA SER A 235 6.86 7.41 5.24
C SER A 235 7.52 6.44 6.22
N ASN A 236 8.84 6.46 6.31
CA ASN A 236 9.57 5.61 7.26
C ASN A 236 9.16 5.84 8.71
N GLY A 237 8.81 7.08 9.06
CA GLY A 237 8.32 7.42 10.40
C GLY A 237 6.95 6.83 10.68
N GLU A 238 5.99 6.97 9.74
CA GLU A 238 4.65 6.39 9.86
C GLU A 238 4.71 4.86 9.96
N LYS A 239 5.53 4.20 9.11
CA LYS A 239 5.76 2.74 9.19
C LYS A 239 6.29 2.31 10.56
N TYR A 240 7.18 3.10 11.14
CA TYR A 240 7.75 2.82 12.45
C TYR A 240 6.70 2.96 13.57
N ASP A 241 5.88 4.01 13.51
CA ASP A 241 4.84 4.26 14.50
C ASP A 241 3.77 3.14 14.43
N GLU A 242 3.31 2.77 13.23
CA GLU A 242 2.36 1.64 13.05
C GLU A 242 2.95 0.31 13.52
N TRP A 243 4.23 0.04 13.22
CA TRP A 243 4.90 -1.18 13.67
C TRP A 243 4.96 -1.26 15.20
N ARG A 244 5.31 -0.15 15.88
CA ARG A 244 5.36 -0.09 17.35
C ARG A 244 3.97 -0.25 17.98
N LYS A 245 2.93 0.32 17.36
CA LYS A 245 1.54 0.13 17.76
C LYS A 245 1.17 -1.37 17.79
N VAL A 246 1.59 -2.11 16.76
CA VAL A 246 1.40 -3.56 16.70
C VAL A 246 2.23 -4.30 17.74
N GLU A 247 3.51 -3.97 17.88
CA GLU A 247 4.43 -4.63 18.81
C GLU A 247 4.01 -4.46 20.27
N ARG A 248 3.49 -3.28 20.62
CA ARG A 248 2.94 -2.97 21.95
C ARG A 248 1.59 -3.64 22.24
N GLY A 249 0.94 -4.18 21.21
CA GLY A 249 -0.38 -4.79 21.32
C GLY A 249 -1.54 -3.77 21.35
N GLU A 250 -1.26 -2.52 21.03
CA GLU A 250 -2.25 -1.46 20.87
C GLU A 250 -3.15 -1.74 19.65
N ALA A 251 -2.53 -2.22 18.54
CA ALA A 251 -3.25 -2.72 17.39
C ALA A 251 -3.40 -4.25 17.43
N GLN A 252 -4.59 -4.74 17.15
CA GLN A 252 -4.96 -6.15 17.11
C GLN A 252 -5.27 -6.64 15.69
N VAL A 253 -5.50 -5.72 14.75
CA VAL A 253 -5.79 -5.97 13.35
C VAL A 253 -4.77 -5.22 12.51
N VAL A 254 -4.05 -5.92 11.64
CA VAL A 254 -3.13 -5.32 10.69
C VAL A 254 -3.71 -5.47 9.29
N VAL A 255 -3.88 -4.36 8.59
CA VAL A 255 -4.26 -4.32 7.18
C VAL A 255 -3.09 -3.78 6.38
N GLY A 256 -2.69 -4.48 5.34
CA GLY A 256 -1.55 -3.99 4.58
C GLY A 256 -1.24 -4.77 3.31
N ALA A 257 -0.21 -4.29 2.59
CA ALA A 257 0.30 -4.96 1.41
C ALA A 257 1.12 -6.20 1.79
N ARG A 258 1.69 -6.85 0.77
CA ARG A 258 2.52 -8.07 0.89
C ARG A 258 3.37 -8.16 2.16
N SER A 259 4.04 -7.10 2.49
CA SER A 259 4.99 -7.05 3.58
C SER A 259 4.34 -7.07 4.98
N ALA A 260 3.06 -6.75 5.10
CA ALA A 260 2.32 -6.83 6.36
C ALA A 260 2.21 -8.26 6.91
N VAL A 261 2.51 -9.28 6.08
CA VAL A 261 2.61 -10.67 6.53
C VAL A 261 3.63 -10.88 7.65
N PHE A 262 4.59 -9.97 7.84
CA PHE A 262 5.60 -10.03 8.90
C PHE A 262 5.24 -9.21 10.16
N ALA A 263 4.08 -8.57 10.20
CA ALA A 263 3.68 -7.76 11.35
C ALA A 263 3.80 -8.54 12.68
N PRO A 264 4.37 -7.94 13.75
CA PRO A 264 4.72 -8.64 14.99
C PRO A 264 3.52 -8.84 15.93
N LEU A 265 2.38 -9.25 15.37
CA LEU A 265 1.18 -9.56 16.14
C LEU A 265 1.40 -10.78 17.03
N LYS A 266 0.99 -10.65 18.28
CA LYS A 266 0.93 -11.76 19.25
C LYS A 266 -0.43 -12.44 19.16
N ASN A 267 -0.52 -13.72 19.53
CA ASN A 267 -1.77 -14.50 19.55
C ASN A 267 -2.54 -14.48 18.22
N LEU A 268 -1.84 -14.62 17.11
CA LEU A 268 -2.44 -14.59 15.78
C LEU A 268 -3.51 -15.68 15.62
N GLY A 269 -4.74 -15.29 15.27
CA GLY A 269 -5.88 -16.18 15.09
C GLY A 269 -6.28 -16.37 13.64
N VAL A 270 -6.10 -15.36 12.80
CA VAL A 270 -6.47 -15.44 11.39
C VAL A 270 -5.55 -14.61 10.50
N ILE A 271 -5.27 -15.15 9.32
CA ILE A 271 -4.61 -14.42 8.22
C ILE A 271 -5.54 -14.49 7.01
N ILE A 272 -5.88 -13.35 6.45
CA ILE A 272 -6.72 -13.21 5.27
C ILE A 272 -5.85 -12.64 4.14
N ILE A 273 -5.89 -13.25 2.97
CA ILE A 273 -5.25 -12.75 1.74
C ILE A 273 -6.35 -12.49 0.73
N ASP A 274 -6.67 -11.23 0.50
CA ASP A 274 -7.65 -10.86 -0.53
C ASP A 274 -6.99 -10.79 -1.90
N GLU A 275 -7.76 -11.03 -2.95
CA GLU A 275 -7.29 -11.15 -4.33
C GLU A 275 -6.05 -12.06 -4.45
N GLU A 276 -6.20 -13.29 -3.95
CA GLU A 276 -5.14 -14.30 -3.81
C GLU A 276 -4.26 -14.50 -5.07
N PRO A 277 -4.79 -14.44 -6.31
CA PRO A 277 -3.98 -14.64 -7.51
C PRO A 277 -3.08 -13.47 -7.89
N GLU A 278 -3.13 -12.36 -7.13
CA GLU A 278 -2.40 -11.14 -7.48
C GLU A 278 -0.87 -11.33 -7.43
N ALA A 279 -0.20 -11.01 -8.54
CA ALA A 279 1.24 -11.22 -8.70
C ALA A 279 2.11 -10.40 -7.71
N SER A 280 1.60 -9.26 -7.21
CA SER A 280 2.32 -8.39 -6.28
C SER A 280 2.61 -9.04 -4.92
N TYR A 281 1.97 -10.18 -4.60
CA TYR A 281 2.29 -10.97 -3.41
C TYR A 281 3.62 -11.72 -3.52
N LYS A 282 4.21 -11.85 -4.71
CA LYS A 282 5.57 -12.33 -4.91
C LYS A 282 6.55 -11.16 -4.88
N GLN A 283 7.64 -11.29 -4.12
CA GLN A 283 8.73 -10.31 -4.12
C GLN A 283 9.76 -10.65 -5.18
N ASP A 284 10.11 -9.69 -6.04
CA ASP A 284 11.09 -9.88 -7.11
C ASP A 284 12.53 -9.72 -6.62
N SER A 285 12.76 -8.85 -5.63
CA SER A 285 14.07 -8.63 -5.00
C SER A 285 14.32 -9.62 -3.86
N ASN A 286 15.58 -9.82 -3.50
CA ASN A 286 15.94 -10.66 -2.36
C ASN A 286 15.51 -10.06 -1.01
N PRO A 287 15.01 -10.89 -0.10
CA PRO A 287 14.61 -12.30 -0.26
C PRO A 287 13.34 -12.46 -1.11
N ARG A 288 13.38 -13.36 -2.09
CA ARG A 288 12.29 -13.60 -3.05
C ARG A 288 11.21 -14.50 -2.44
N TYR A 289 10.47 -14.00 -1.45
CA TYR A 289 9.37 -14.74 -0.83
C TYR A 289 8.03 -14.50 -1.55
N HIS A 290 7.10 -15.41 -1.31
CA HIS A 290 5.69 -15.22 -1.64
C HIS A 290 4.88 -15.07 -0.35
N ALA A 291 4.06 -14.02 -0.23
CA ALA A 291 3.31 -13.74 1.01
C ALA A 291 2.39 -14.91 1.41
N ARG A 292 1.77 -15.61 0.46
CA ARG A 292 0.94 -16.79 0.73
C ARG A 292 1.73 -17.90 1.43
N ASP A 293 2.97 -18.16 1.01
CA ASP A 293 3.78 -19.22 1.58
C ASP A 293 4.21 -18.87 3.02
N VAL A 294 4.59 -17.61 3.24
CA VAL A 294 4.89 -17.09 4.58
C VAL A 294 3.64 -17.14 5.47
N ALA A 295 2.48 -16.72 4.94
CA ALA A 295 1.22 -16.76 5.67
C ALA A 295 0.84 -18.19 6.07
N LEU A 296 1.07 -19.17 5.18
CA LEU A 296 0.82 -20.59 5.48
C LEU A 296 1.69 -21.06 6.65
N LEU A 297 2.99 -20.77 6.64
CA LEU A 297 3.91 -21.13 7.73
C LEU A 297 3.51 -20.44 9.03
N ARG A 298 3.17 -19.16 9.00
CA ARG A 298 2.71 -18.42 10.18
C ARG A 298 1.40 -18.96 10.73
N ALA A 299 0.44 -19.29 9.85
CA ALA A 299 -0.83 -19.88 10.26
C ALA A 299 -0.63 -21.23 10.94
N GLN A 300 0.23 -22.09 10.37
CA GLN A 300 0.57 -23.38 10.98
C GLN A 300 1.23 -23.22 12.35
N TYR A 301 2.20 -22.31 12.48
CA TYR A 301 2.91 -22.06 13.72
C TYR A 301 1.99 -21.55 14.84
N ASN A 302 1.05 -20.65 14.51
CA ASN A 302 0.16 -20.02 15.47
C ASN A 302 -1.19 -20.77 15.64
N GLN A 303 -1.42 -21.86 14.90
CA GLN A 303 -2.73 -22.51 14.78
C GLN A 303 -3.83 -21.50 14.37
N ALA A 304 -3.46 -20.58 13.48
CA ALA A 304 -4.35 -19.58 12.95
C ALA A 304 -5.06 -20.09 11.68
N ALA A 305 -6.28 -19.61 11.44
CA ALA A 305 -6.97 -19.87 10.18
C ALA A 305 -6.33 -19.04 9.05
N LEU A 306 -6.10 -19.65 7.87
CA LEU A 306 -5.65 -18.96 6.67
C LEU A 306 -6.79 -18.93 5.64
N VAL A 307 -7.19 -17.74 5.23
CA VAL A 307 -8.24 -17.52 4.22
C VAL A 307 -7.62 -16.89 2.97
N LEU A 308 -7.79 -17.56 1.84
CA LEU A 308 -7.40 -17.09 0.52
C LEU A 308 -8.67 -16.68 -0.22
N GLY A 309 -8.89 -15.37 -0.39
CA GLY A 309 -10.11 -14.83 -0.99
C GLY A 309 -9.90 -14.36 -2.41
N SER A 310 -10.83 -14.68 -3.32
CA SER A 310 -10.86 -14.14 -4.67
C SER A 310 -12.21 -14.38 -5.36
N ALA A 311 -12.54 -13.53 -6.32
CA ALA A 311 -13.61 -13.82 -7.27
C ALA A 311 -13.13 -14.79 -8.36
N THR A 312 -11.86 -14.72 -8.69
CA THR A 312 -11.19 -15.46 -9.79
C THR A 312 -9.92 -16.15 -9.26
N PRO A 313 -10.06 -17.19 -8.43
CA PRO A 313 -8.89 -17.86 -7.81
C PRO A 313 -7.90 -18.36 -8.85
N SER A 314 -6.61 -18.43 -8.46
CA SER A 314 -5.58 -19.05 -9.31
C SER A 314 -5.90 -20.50 -9.58
N LEU A 315 -5.44 -21.02 -10.74
CA LEU A 315 -5.66 -22.42 -11.13
C LEU A 315 -5.07 -23.37 -10.07
N GLU A 316 -3.94 -23.02 -9.48
CA GLU A 316 -3.28 -23.78 -8.44
C GLU A 316 -4.13 -23.87 -7.16
N SER A 317 -4.67 -22.74 -6.70
CA SER A 317 -5.52 -22.70 -5.51
C SER A 317 -6.84 -23.42 -5.77
N ARG A 318 -7.41 -23.28 -6.95
CA ARG A 318 -8.61 -23.98 -7.36
C ARG A 318 -8.41 -25.49 -7.44
N ALA A 319 -7.27 -25.94 -7.99
CA ALA A 319 -6.91 -27.34 -8.04
C ALA A 319 -6.68 -27.93 -6.64
N ARG A 320 -6.01 -27.19 -5.74
CA ARG A 320 -5.84 -27.61 -4.34
C ARG A 320 -7.17 -27.72 -3.60
N ALA A 321 -8.09 -26.82 -3.83
CA ALA A 321 -9.44 -26.91 -3.30
C ALA A 321 -10.20 -28.13 -3.86
N GLY A 322 -10.10 -28.39 -5.16
CA GLY A 322 -10.69 -29.58 -5.78
C GLY A 322 -10.15 -30.92 -5.27
N LYS A 323 -8.90 -30.94 -4.82
CA LYS A 323 -8.23 -32.11 -4.21
C LYS A 323 -8.42 -32.19 -2.68
N GLY A 324 -9.19 -31.28 -2.06
CA GLY A 324 -9.37 -31.25 -0.61
C GLY A 324 -8.15 -30.75 0.20
N VAL A 325 -7.10 -30.25 -0.47
CA VAL A 325 -5.93 -29.64 0.20
C VAL A 325 -6.28 -28.29 0.82
N TYR A 326 -7.22 -27.57 0.20
CA TYR A 326 -7.87 -26.37 0.77
C TYR A 326 -9.35 -26.67 0.99
N GLN A 327 -9.91 -26.14 2.07
CA GLN A 327 -11.37 -26.17 2.24
C GLN A 327 -11.99 -25.09 1.34
N HIS A 328 -12.89 -25.49 0.47
CA HIS A 328 -13.53 -24.59 -0.49
C HIS A 328 -14.82 -24.01 0.08
N LEU A 329 -14.85 -22.70 0.28
CA LEU A 329 -16.03 -21.92 0.67
C LEU A 329 -16.47 -21.08 -0.53
N ARG A 330 -17.77 -21.08 -0.84
CA ARG A 330 -18.30 -20.43 -2.01
C ARG A 330 -19.38 -19.42 -1.66
N LEU A 331 -19.29 -18.22 -2.21
CA LEU A 331 -20.30 -17.17 -2.16
C LEU A 331 -20.82 -16.96 -3.59
N THR A 332 -21.93 -17.59 -3.91
CA THR A 332 -22.48 -17.62 -5.27
C THR A 332 -23.48 -16.51 -5.54
N LYS A 333 -23.98 -15.87 -4.48
CA LYS A 333 -24.99 -14.82 -4.53
C LYS A 333 -24.37 -13.45 -4.28
N ARG A 334 -24.88 -12.41 -4.92
CA ARG A 334 -24.53 -11.03 -4.58
C ARG A 334 -25.14 -10.64 -3.23
N ALA A 335 -24.41 -9.79 -2.49
CA ALA A 335 -24.91 -9.24 -1.23
C ALA A 335 -26.15 -8.36 -1.44
N ASN A 336 -26.18 -7.59 -2.53
CA ASN A 336 -27.39 -6.88 -2.94
C ASN A 336 -28.24 -7.78 -3.87
N PRO A 337 -29.43 -8.24 -3.43
CA PRO A 337 -30.28 -9.12 -4.22
C PRO A 337 -30.80 -8.50 -5.52
N LEU A 338 -30.85 -7.16 -5.58
CA LEU A 338 -31.27 -6.43 -6.79
C LEU A 338 -30.18 -6.30 -7.84
N ALA A 339 -28.91 -6.60 -7.48
CA ALA A 339 -27.80 -6.49 -8.40
C ALA A 339 -27.68 -7.76 -9.27
N SER A 340 -27.77 -7.61 -10.58
CA SER A 340 -27.53 -8.67 -11.56
C SER A 340 -26.10 -8.64 -12.10
N ILE A 341 -25.64 -9.76 -12.66
CA ILE A 341 -24.40 -9.79 -13.44
C ILE A 341 -24.68 -9.04 -14.75
N PRO A 342 -23.82 -8.09 -15.16
CA PRO A 342 -24.01 -7.39 -16.42
C PRO A 342 -23.92 -8.36 -17.60
N GLN A 343 -24.69 -8.08 -18.63
CA GLN A 343 -24.58 -8.80 -19.90
C GLN A 343 -23.29 -8.39 -20.60
N VAL A 344 -22.54 -9.36 -21.06
CA VAL A 344 -21.31 -9.16 -21.83
C VAL A 344 -21.57 -9.36 -23.28
N GLN A 345 -21.34 -8.34 -24.10
CA GLN A 345 -21.41 -8.42 -25.56
C GLN A 345 -20.02 -8.39 -26.14
N LEU A 346 -19.64 -9.41 -26.88
CA LEU A 346 -18.38 -9.43 -27.64
C LEU A 346 -18.62 -8.79 -29.00
N ILE A 347 -17.79 -7.80 -29.33
CA ILE A 347 -17.84 -7.09 -30.61
C ILE A 347 -16.53 -7.35 -31.33
N ASP A 348 -16.61 -7.97 -32.50
CA ASP A 348 -15.45 -8.15 -33.37
C ASP A 348 -15.16 -6.84 -34.10
N PHE A 349 -13.98 -6.30 -33.88
CA PHE A 349 -13.55 -5.05 -34.50
C PHE A 349 -13.51 -5.17 -36.03
N ARG A 350 -13.28 -6.37 -36.57
CA ARG A 350 -13.19 -6.65 -38.00
C ARG A 350 -14.53 -6.43 -38.73
N ASP A 351 -15.66 -6.60 -38.07
CA ASP A 351 -17.01 -6.41 -38.65
C ASP A 351 -17.27 -4.93 -39.00
N TYR A 352 -16.47 -4.01 -38.46
CA TYR A 352 -16.63 -2.56 -38.64
C TYR A 352 -15.49 -1.92 -39.42
N ILE A 353 -14.65 -2.73 -40.06
CA ILE A 353 -13.58 -2.25 -40.94
C ILE A 353 -14.23 -1.51 -42.14
N GLY A 354 -13.82 -0.28 -42.38
CA GLY A 354 -14.32 0.58 -43.46
C GLY A 354 -15.47 1.52 -43.05
N GLN A 355 -16.14 1.30 -41.93
CA GLN A 355 -17.21 2.21 -41.47
C GLN A 355 -16.71 3.38 -40.63
N ASN A 356 -15.57 3.22 -39.98
CA ASN A 356 -14.96 4.29 -39.13
C ASN A 356 -13.44 4.17 -39.15
N GLU A 357 -12.81 4.67 -40.21
CA GLU A 357 -11.40 4.38 -40.52
C GLU A 357 -10.41 4.94 -39.51
N THR A 358 -10.78 5.89 -38.67
CA THR A 358 -9.90 6.60 -37.75
C THR A 358 -10.14 6.31 -36.27
N SER A 359 -11.31 5.83 -35.91
CA SER A 359 -11.71 5.62 -34.52
C SER A 359 -11.09 4.35 -33.90
N ASN A 360 -10.71 4.45 -32.64
CA ASN A 360 -10.33 3.30 -31.80
C ASN A 360 -11.56 2.64 -31.14
N PHE A 361 -12.74 3.22 -31.30
CA PHE A 361 -14.00 2.74 -30.76
C PHE A 361 -14.92 2.26 -31.89
N THR A 362 -15.56 1.11 -31.68
CA THR A 362 -16.52 0.59 -32.64
C THR A 362 -17.84 1.38 -32.59
N PRO A 363 -18.59 1.48 -33.71
CA PRO A 363 -19.87 2.18 -33.71
C PRO A 363 -20.85 1.72 -32.62
N PRO A 364 -21.05 0.39 -32.36
CA PRO A 364 -21.90 -0.03 -31.26
C PRO A 364 -21.45 0.43 -29.89
N LEU A 365 -20.13 0.55 -29.67
CA LEU A 365 -19.60 1.09 -28.40
C LEU A 365 -19.88 2.58 -28.27
N ILE A 366 -19.70 3.34 -29.35
CA ILE A 366 -20.00 4.78 -29.39
C ILE A 366 -21.49 5.02 -29.10
N GLU A 367 -22.38 4.27 -29.74
CA GLU A 367 -23.83 4.32 -29.50
C GLU A 367 -24.18 3.98 -28.05
N ALA A 368 -23.56 2.94 -27.50
CA ALA A 368 -23.77 2.54 -26.10
C ALA A 368 -23.29 3.60 -25.10
N ILE A 369 -22.16 4.26 -25.39
CA ILE A 369 -21.66 5.38 -24.57
C ILE A 369 -22.66 6.55 -24.62
N GLN A 370 -23.13 6.94 -25.81
CA GLN A 370 -24.09 8.03 -25.97
C GLN A 370 -25.39 7.73 -25.23
N ASP A 371 -25.94 6.52 -25.37
CA ASP A 371 -27.17 6.11 -24.66
C ASP A 371 -27.02 6.23 -23.12
N ARG A 372 -25.84 5.89 -22.58
CA ARG A 372 -25.61 6.05 -21.12
C ARG A 372 -25.48 7.50 -20.71
N LEU A 373 -24.78 8.33 -21.50
CA LEU A 373 -24.64 9.76 -21.25
C LEU A 373 -26.00 10.48 -21.29
N ASP A 374 -26.85 10.16 -22.27
CA ASP A 374 -28.22 10.70 -22.40
C ASP A 374 -29.08 10.36 -21.17
N LYS A 375 -28.88 9.18 -20.59
CA LYS A 375 -29.53 8.72 -19.36
C LYS A 375 -28.87 9.28 -18.08
N LYS A 376 -27.81 10.08 -18.21
CA LYS A 376 -27.00 10.62 -17.10
C LYS A 376 -26.38 9.52 -16.23
N GLU A 377 -26.05 8.39 -16.87
CA GLU A 377 -25.34 7.29 -16.24
C GLU A 377 -23.83 7.40 -16.48
N GLN A 378 -23.05 6.60 -15.75
CA GLN A 378 -21.59 6.60 -15.84
C GLN A 378 -21.08 5.50 -16.76
N VAL A 379 -19.99 5.76 -17.45
CA VAL A 379 -19.30 4.82 -18.32
C VAL A 379 -17.87 4.62 -17.80
N VAL A 380 -17.44 3.36 -17.69
CA VAL A 380 -16.05 3.01 -17.34
C VAL A 380 -15.41 2.30 -18.52
N LEU A 381 -14.35 2.89 -19.07
CA LEU A 381 -13.56 2.31 -20.14
C LEU A 381 -12.25 1.72 -19.58
N MET A 382 -12.07 0.42 -19.71
CA MET A 382 -10.85 -0.26 -19.30
C MET A 382 -9.90 -0.41 -20.50
N LEU A 383 -8.73 0.23 -20.41
CA LEU A 383 -7.68 0.16 -21.42
C LEU A 383 -6.47 -0.60 -20.87
N ASN A 384 -6.09 -1.67 -21.55
CA ASN A 384 -5.07 -2.60 -21.03
C ASN A 384 -3.62 -2.12 -21.22
N ARG A 385 -3.35 -1.07 -22.03
CA ARG A 385 -1.97 -0.65 -22.33
C ARG A 385 -1.76 0.85 -22.23
N ARG A 386 -0.57 1.21 -21.76
CA ARG A 386 -0.04 2.58 -21.73
C ARG A 386 0.70 2.88 -23.02
N GLY A 387 0.64 4.12 -23.52
CA GLY A 387 1.48 4.64 -24.59
C GLY A 387 0.89 4.58 -26.01
N TYR A 388 1.65 5.11 -26.94
CA TYR A 388 1.34 5.09 -28.36
C TYR A 388 1.41 3.67 -28.93
N SER A 389 0.75 3.45 -30.04
CA SER A 389 0.67 2.24 -30.86
C SER A 389 1.70 1.15 -30.54
N SER A 390 1.23 -0.03 -30.14
CA SER A 390 2.13 -1.13 -29.78
C SER A 390 2.27 -2.21 -30.85
N PHE A 391 1.41 -2.26 -31.86
CA PHE A 391 1.50 -3.21 -32.96
C PHE A 391 0.83 -2.68 -34.23
N VAL A 392 1.12 -3.34 -35.33
CA VAL A 392 0.57 -3.03 -36.66
C VAL A 392 -0.35 -4.18 -37.09
N MET A 393 -1.56 -3.84 -37.55
CA MET A 393 -2.55 -4.82 -37.99
C MET A 393 -3.13 -4.41 -39.36
N CYS A 394 -3.37 -5.40 -40.23
CA CYS A 394 -4.11 -5.20 -41.44
C CYS A 394 -5.61 -5.11 -41.14
N ARG A 395 -6.27 -4.04 -41.60
CA ARG A 395 -7.72 -3.87 -41.41
C ARG A 395 -8.57 -4.78 -42.23
N GLU A 396 -8.08 -5.28 -43.36
CA GLU A 396 -8.90 -6.16 -44.22
C GLU A 396 -8.90 -7.62 -43.78
N CYS A 397 -7.73 -8.15 -43.38
CA CYS A 397 -7.64 -9.56 -43.00
C CYS A 397 -7.34 -9.81 -41.52
N GLY A 398 -7.18 -8.76 -40.73
CA GLY A 398 -6.89 -8.88 -39.30
C GLY A 398 -5.46 -9.38 -38.95
N THR A 399 -4.62 -9.62 -39.95
CA THR A 399 -3.26 -10.13 -39.74
C THR A 399 -2.43 -9.11 -38.94
N VAL A 400 -1.88 -9.54 -37.80
CA VAL A 400 -0.92 -8.82 -36.99
C VAL A 400 0.48 -9.28 -37.39
N ASP A 401 1.41 -8.36 -37.46
CA ASP A 401 2.78 -8.66 -37.82
C ASP A 401 3.52 -9.32 -36.67
N THR A 402 4.00 -10.54 -36.88
CA THR A 402 4.64 -11.38 -35.87
C THR A 402 6.13 -11.55 -36.10
N CYS A 403 6.87 -11.79 -35.04
CA CYS A 403 8.30 -12.10 -35.12
C CYS A 403 8.51 -13.49 -35.72
N PRO A 404 9.37 -13.63 -36.75
CA PRO A 404 9.61 -14.93 -37.37
C PRO A 404 10.33 -15.93 -36.46
N ASN A 405 10.99 -15.44 -35.40
CA ASN A 405 11.77 -16.27 -34.48
C ASN A 405 11.02 -16.63 -33.19
N CYS A 406 10.04 -15.81 -32.78
CA CYS A 406 9.40 -15.94 -31.46
C CYS A 406 7.89 -16.10 -31.54
N ASP A 407 7.30 -15.98 -32.71
CA ASP A 407 5.85 -16.07 -32.97
C ASP A 407 4.99 -15.15 -32.11
N ILE A 408 5.56 -14.00 -31.69
CA ILE A 408 4.87 -12.94 -30.93
C ILE A 408 4.70 -11.71 -31.79
N SER A 409 3.70 -10.90 -31.51
CA SER A 409 3.47 -9.62 -32.19
C SER A 409 4.69 -8.70 -32.07
N LEU A 410 5.13 -8.12 -33.18
CA LEU A 410 6.18 -7.10 -33.18
C LEU A 410 5.65 -5.79 -32.61
N THR A 411 6.49 -5.12 -31.84
CA THR A 411 6.16 -3.82 -31.23
C THR A 411 6.63 -2.70 -32.16
N LEU A 412 5.75 -1.74 -32.40
CA LEU A 412 6.03 -0.57 -33.21
C LEU A 412 6.77 0.50 -32.38
N HIS A 413 7.90 0.96 -32.89
CA HIS A 413 8.66 2.10 -32.36
C HIS A 413 8.54 3.27 -33.35
N MET A 414 7.78 4.29 -32.97
CA MET A 414 7.51 5.44 -33.84
C MET A 414 8.71 6.38 -34.01
N ASP A 415 9.58 6.44 -33.03
CA ASP A 415 10.83 7.21 -33.04
C ASP A 415 11.81 6.71 -34.10
N THR A 416 11.94 5.39 -34.21
CA THR A 416 12.81 4.74 -35.21
C THR A 416 12.09 4.28 -36.47
N LYS A 417 10.76 4.35 -36.51
CA LYS A 417 9.87 3.83 -37.55
C LYS A 417 10.12 2.33 -37.87
N THR A 418 10.39 1.55 -36.83
CA THR A 418 10.68 0.12 -36.93
C THR A 418 9.71 -0.74 -36.10
N MET A 419 9.58 -1.99 -36.54
CA MET A 419 8.88 -3.04 -35.81
C MET A 419 9.89 -3.94 -35.12
N ASN A 420 9.88 -3.99 -33.80
CA ASN A 420 10.90 -4.69 -32.99
C ASN A 420 10.31 -5.83 -32.15
N CYS A 421 11.06 -6.90 -32.07
CA CYS A 421 10.79 -7.98 -31.12
C CYS A 421 11.58 -7.75 -29.83
N HIS A 422 10.89 -7.56 -28.71
CA HIS A 422 11.53 -7.35 -27.40
C HIS A 422 12.13 -8.63 -26.78
N TYR A 423 11.90 -9.80 -27.39
CA TYR A 423 12.46 -11.07 -26.94
C TYR A 423 13.81 -11.40 -27.57
N CYS A 424 13.88 -11.33 -28.92
CA CYS A 424 15.10 -11.73 -29.64
C CYS A 424 15.84 -10.56 -30.31
N GLY A 425 15.30 -9.34 -30.21
CA GLY A 425 15.91 -8.18 -30.84
C GLY A 425 15.71 -8.09 -32.35
N PHE A 426 14.92 -8.99 -32.97
CA PHE A 426 14.57 -8.89 -34.37
C PHE A 426 13.93 -7.54 -34.67
N SER A 427 14.38 -6.88 -35.74
CA SER A 427 13.89 -5.57 -36.19
C SER A 427 13.62 -5.58 -37.68
N LYS A 428 12.54 -4.95 -38.11
CA LYS A 428 12.22 -4.71 -39.51
C LYS A 428 11.55 -3.35 -39.71
N GLU A 429 11.50 -2.89 -40.92
CA GLU A 429 10.73 -1.70 -41.31
C GLU A 429 9.22 -1.96 -41.23
N ILE A 430 8.46 -0.89 -41.09
CA ILE A 430 7.01 -0.94 -41.09
C ILE A 430 6.53 -1.37 -42.47
N PRO A 431 5.73 -2.44 -42.61
CA PRO A 431 5.24 -2.87 -43.91
C PRO A 431 4.27 -1.84 -44.50
N HIS A 432 4.42 -1.51 -45.77
CA HIS A 432 3.49 -0.65 -46.50
C HIS A 432 2.28 -1.41 -47.09
N VAL A 433 2.40 -2.73 -47.21
CA VAL A 433 1.35 -3.65 -47.67
C VAL A 433 1.31 -4.84 -46.75
N CYS A 434 0.11 -5.37 -46.55
CA CYS A 434 -0.11 -6.56 -45.73
C CYS A 434 0.63 -7.76 -46.34
N PRO A 435 1.46 -8.47 -45.59
CA PRO A 435 2.15 -9.65 -46.13
C PRO A 435 1.19 -10.81 -46.44
N ASN A 436 -0.01 -10.82 -45.84
CA ASN A 436 -1.00 -11.90 -46.06
C ASN A 436 -1.96 -11.62 -47.21
N CYS A 437 -2.61 -10.43 -47.26
CA CYS A 437 -3.64 -10.13 -48.23
C CYS A 437 -3.28 -9.04 -49.25
N GLN A 438 -2.05 -8.50 -49.20
CA GLN A 438 -1.51 -7.46 -50.09
C GLN A 438 -2.27 -6.11 -50.03
N SER A 439 -3.16 -5.97 -49.05
CA SER A 439 -3.85 -4.69 -48.81
C SER A 439 -2.92 -3.61 -48.32
N ARG A 440 -3.23 -2.37 -48.68
CA ARG A 440 -2.57 -1.17 -48.16
C ARG A 440 -3.23 -0.65 -46.87
N SER A 441 -4.33 -1.27 -46.44
CA SER A 441 -5.09 -0.89 -45.25
C SER A 441 -4.38 -1.33 -43.95
N ILE A 442 -3.12 -0.97 -43.80
CA ILE A 442 -2.32 -1.22 -42.60
C ILE A 442 -2.51 -0.06 -41.63
N ARG A 443 -2.83 -0.37 -40.40
CA ARG A 443 -3.03 0.64 -39.34
C ARG A 443 -2.23 0.30 -38.08
N TYR A 444 -1.87 1.38 -37.38
CA TYR A 444 -1.18 1.33 -36.12
C TYR A 444 -2.19 1.20 -35.00
N TYR A 445 -2.11 0.12 -34.24
CA TYR A 445 -2.97 -0.13 -33.09
C TYR A 445 -2.22 -0.01 -31.77
N GLY A 446 -2.83 0.64 -30.86
CA GLY A 446 -2.35 0.87 -29.52
C GLY A 446 -2.99 2.15 -29.01
N THR A 447 -4.08 2.00 -28.27
CA THR A 447 -4.73 3.10 -27.57
C THR A 447 -4.02 3.30 -26.25
N GLY A 448 -3.11 4.28 -26.19
CA GLY A 448 -2.73 4.87 -24.91
C GLY A 448 -3.92 5.59 -24.29
N THR A 449 -3.97 5.64 -22.97
CA THR A 449 -5.03 6.36 -22.22
C THR A 449 -5.20 7.80 -22.68
N GLN A 450 -4.10 8.46 -23.09
CA GLN A 450 -4.15 9.82 -23.62
C GLN A 450 -4.87 9.89 -24.97
N LYS A 451 -4.53 9.02 -25.91
CA LYS A 451 -5.16 9.02 -27.24
C LYS A 451 -6.64 8.69 -27.17
N ALA A 452 -7.02 7.74 -26.31
CA ALA A 452 -8.42 7.42 -26.06
C ALA A 452 -9.17 8.60 -25.44
N TYR A 453 -8.53 9.32 -24.51
CA TYR A 453 -9.09 10.53 -23.90
C TYR A 453 -9.36 11.62 -24.96
N ASP A 454 -8.37 11.89 -25.82
CA ASP A 454 -8.47 12.93 -26.85
C ASP A 454 -9.62 12.60 -27.84
N GLU A 455 -9.69 11.34 -28.30
CA GLU A 455 -10.75 10.88 -29.18
C GLU A 455 -12.16 10.92 -28.53
N LEU A 456 -12.26 10.54 -27.26
CA LEU A 456 -13.53 10.64 -26.53
C LEU A 456 -13.97 12.09 -26.31
N ALA A 457 -13.03 13.00 -26.11
CA ALA A 457 -13.33 14.42 -25.98
C ALA A 457 -13.83 15.04 -27.29
N GLU A 458 -13.36 14.52 -28.44
CA GLU A 458 -13.88 14.91 -29.75
C GLU A 458 -15.26 14.31 -30.03
N LEU A 459 -15.47 13.02 -29.68
CA LEU A 459 -16.75 12.32 -29.90
C LEU A 459 -17.87 12.81 -28.96
N PHE A 460 -17.53 13.16 -27.72
CA PHE A 460 -18.46 13.54 -26.66
C PHE A 460 -18.03 14.83 -25.95
N PRO A 461 -18.11 16.01 -26.64
CA PRO A 461 -17.60 17.27 -26.10
C PRO A 461 -18.27 17.73 -24.80
N GLU A 462 -19.52 17.30 -24.57
CA GLU A 462 -20.30 17.61 -23.37
C GLU A 462 -19.99 16.68 -22.18
N ALA A 463 -19.25 15.59 -22.41
CA ALA A 463 -18.97 14.59 -21.38
C ALA A 463 -17.82 15.03 -20.45
N ARG A 464 -17.98 14.80 -19.15
CA ARG A 464 -16.91 14.94 -18.18
C ARG A 464 -16.06 13.68 -18.16
N ILE A 465 -14.88 13.74 -18.77
CA ILE A 465 -13.99 12.60 -18.91
C ILE A 465 -12.89 12.67 -17.86
N LEU A 466 -12.78 11.63 -17.04
CA LEU A 466 -11.70 11.47 -16.06
C LEU A 466 -10.75 10.38 -16.52
N ARG A 467 -9.47 10.66 -16.47
CA ARG A 467 -8.42 9.69 -16.80
C ARG A 467 -7.72 9.20 -15.52
N MET A 468 -7.73 7.89 -15.32
CA MET A 468 -7.08 7.23 -14.20
C MET A 468 -5.93 6.34 -14.71
N ASP A 469 -4.71 6.82 -14.59
CA ASP A 469 -3.50 6.07 -14.91
C ASP A 469 -2.38 6.43 -13.92
N VAL A 470 -1.23 5.74 -14.03
CA VAL A 470 -0.12 5.97 -13.10
C VAL A 470 0.40 7.40 -13.15
N ASP A 471 0.29 8.09 -14.29
CA ASP A 471 0.80 9.46 -14.42
C ASP A 471 -0.12 10.46 -13.72
N THR A 472 -1.44 10.21 -13.74
CA THR A 472 -2.44 11.05 -13.06
C THR A 472 -2.55 10.75 -11.56
N THR A 473 -2.16 9.55 -11.11
CA THR A 473 -2.32 9.08 -9.72
C THR A 473 -1.04 9.05 -8.88
N ARG A 474 0.08 9.59 -9.39
CA ARG A 474 1.37 9.61 -8.66
C ARG A 474 1.40 10.45 -7.39
N LYS A 475 0.59 11.49 -7.29
CA LYS A 475 0.59 12.40 -6.13
C LYS A 475 -0.24 11.81 -4.98
N LYS A 476 0.25 11.94 -3.74
CA LYS A 476 -0.50 11.57 -2.52
C LYS A 476 -1.85 12.30 -2.51
N GLY A 477 -2.95 11.57 -2.37
CA GLY A 477 -4.31 12.14 -2.38
C GLY A 477 -4.98 12.26 -3.76
N SER A 478 -4.29 11.97 -4.88
CA SER A 478 -4.88 12.08 -6.22
C SER A 478 -6.03 11.08 -6.46
N HIS A 479 -6.00 9.91 -5.81
CA HIS A 479 -7.11 8.95 -5.85
C HIS A 479 -8.39 9.45 -5.16
N GLN A 480 -8.27 10.35 -4.18
CA GLN A 480 -9.41 10.95 -3.48
C GLN A 480 -10.00 12.14 -4.27
N ALA A 481 -9.18 12.77 -5.11
CA ALA A 481 -9.59 13.91 -5.92
C ALA A 481 -10.31 13.51 -7.23
N LEU A 482 -10.12 12.25 -7.67
CA LEU A 482 -10.79 11.62 -8.81
C LEU A 482 -12.08 10.93 -8.40
#